data_215fb565b06b747a3b47df02e040b92e
#
_entry.id   215fb565b06b747a3b47df02e040b92e
#
_cell.length_a   1.000
_cell.length_b   1.000
_cell.length_c   1.000
_cell.angle_alpha   90.00
_cell.angle_beta   90.00
_cell.angle_gamma   90.00
#
_symmetry.space_group_name_H-M   'P 1'
#
loop_
_entity.id
_entity.type
_entity.pdbx_description
1 polymer ?
#
loop_
_entity_poly.entity_id
_entity_poly.type
_entity_poly.pdbx_seq_one_letter_code
_entity_poly.pdbx_strand_id
1 'polypeptide(L)'
;MYTKDNIELRSEKVRKVIGKIPPFLIRIGTAIITLIMIAFALAFYTIPYPISLNVEGTVDKNMLLNISVPYKDLYLFQKPRIANVVYEGIENPPICYHVSSYSPKLVHSKGENWFIAKVRISNFIICGIRIRPQMKADVSIVVSDKTLWQQIFKSKD
;
A
#
# COMPACT_ATOMS: atom_id res chain seq x y z
N MET A 1 51.95 -45.43 -21.68
CA MET A 1 50.62 -45.96 -22.04
C MET A 1 49.82 -45.98 -20.76
N TYR A 2 49.33 -44.79 -20.37
CA TYR A 2 48.68 -44.56 -19.07
C TYR A 2 47.30 -43.96 -19.27
N THR A 3 46.30 -44.74 -18.79
CA THR A 3 45.12 -44.25 -18.07
C THR A 3 44.02 -43.53 -18.84
N LYS A 4 43.52 -44.14 -19.92
CA LYS A 4 42.19 -43.78 -20.42
C LYS A 4 41.05 -44.40 -19.56
N ASP A 5 41.29 -45.57 -19.00
CA ASP A 5 40.28 -46.33 -18.25
C ASP A 5 39.93 -45.73 -16.89
N ASN A 6 40.85 -44.99 -16.25
CA ASN A 6 40.59 -44.39 -14.94
C ASN A 6 39.65 -43.15 -15.00
N ILE A 7 39.60 -42.48 -16.15
CA ILE A 7 38.77 -41.29 -16.33
C ILE A 7 37.33 -41.67 -16.63
N GLU A 8 37.13 -42.75 -17.39
CA GLU A 8 35.79 -43.24 -17.71
C GLU A 8 35.08 -43.82 -16.47
N LEU A 9 35.81 -44.62 -15.66
CA LEU A 9 35.29 -45.16 -14.40
C LEU A 9 34.91 -44.10 -13.38
N ARG A 10 35.61 -42.95 -13.35
CA ARG A 10 35.26 -41.81 -12.50
C ARG A 10 34.01 -41.11 -13.01
N SER A 11 33.90 -40.94 -14.33
CA SER A 11 32.73 -40.26 -14.92
C SER A 11 31.46 -41.11 -14.78
N GLU A 12 31.53 -42.44 -14.87
CA GLU A 12 30.36 -43.31 -14.62
C GLU A 12 29.91 -43.32 -13.17
N LYS A 13 30.86 -43.35 -12.21
CA LYS A 13 30.53 -43.24 -10.77
C LYS A 13 29.89 -41.92 -10.44
N VAL A 14 30.39 -40.81 -10.98
CA VAL A 14 29.82 -39.48 -10.79
C VAL A 14 28.45 -39.37 -11.46
N ARG A 15 28.26 -39.87 -12.69
CA ARG A 15 26.95 -39.93 -13.34
C ARG A 15 25.94 -40.79 -12.56
N LYS A 16 26.39 -41.91 -11.96
CA LYS A 16 25.53 -42.80 -11.17
C LYS A 16 25.10 -42.18 -9.84
N VAL A 17 25.90 -41.28 -9.28
CA VAL A 17 25.60 -40.56 -8.05
C VAL A 17 24.68 -39.33 -8.36
N ILE A 18 24.92 -38.62 -9.45
CA ILE A 18 24.09 -37.48 -9.86
C ILE A 18 22.74 -37.96 -10.43
N GLY A 19 22.66 -39.15 -11.05
CA GLY A 19 21.44 -39.67 -11.66
C GLY A 19 20.44 -40.32 -10.72
N LYS A 20 20.77 -40.48 -9.42
CA LYS A 20 19.87 -41.08 -8.42
C LYS A 20 19.43 -40.07 -7.37
N ILE A 21 18.75 -39.02 -7.81
CA ILE A 21 17.96 -38.25 -6.87
C ILE A 21 16.85 -39.17 -6.36
N PRO A 22 16.79 -39.47 -5.06
CA PRO A 22 15.74 -40.35 -4.53
C PRO A 22 14.36 -39.78 -4.90
N PRO A 23 13.48 -40.57 -5.51
CA PRO A 23 12.15 -40.08 -5.91
C PRO A 23 11.35 -39.52 -4.72
N PHE A 24 11.67 -39.94 -3.52
CA PHE A 24 11.16 -39.45 -2.27
C PHE A 24 11.52 -37.95 -2.03
N LEU A 25 12.76 -37.54 -2.34
CA LEU A 25 13.22 -36.18 -2.17
C LEU A 25 12.49 -35.19 -3.13
N ILE A 26 12.28 -35.62 -4.38
CA ILE A 26 11.53 -34.87 -5.38
C ILE A 26 10.08 -34.71 -4.91
N ARG A 27 9.46 -35.78 -4.42
CA ARG A 27 8.07 -35.78 -3.98
C ARG A 27 7.85 -34.91 -2.77
N ILE A 28 8.75 -34.89 -1.79
CA ILE A 28 8.69 -33.99 -0.63
C ILE A 28 8.97 -32.57 -1.06
N GLY A 29 9.99 -32.32 -1.88
CA GLY A 29 10.33 -30.99 -2.36
C GLY A 29 9.16 -30.33 -3.11
N THR A 30 8.52 -31.05 -4.02
CA THR A 30 7.34 -30.56 -4.74
C THR A 30 6.16 -30.31 -3.80
N ALA A 31 5.92 -31.18 -2.82
CA ALA A 31 4.85 -31.00 -1.85
C ALA A 31 5.05 -29.73 -1.00
N ILE A 32 6.29 -29.49 -0.52
CA ILE A 32 6.62 -28.28 0.24
C ILE A 32 6.43 -27.02 -0.61
N ILE A 33 6.93 -27.02 -1.84
CA ILE A 33 6.77 -25.88 -2.76
C ILE A 33 5.29 -25.59 -3.02
N THR A 34 4.50 -26.65 -3.28
CA THR A 34 3.06 -26.50 -3.50
C THR A 34 2.36 -25.93 -2.28
N LEU A 35 2.71 -26.37 -1.09
CA LEU A 35 2.14 -25.86 0.16
C LEU A 35 2.48 -24.39 0.38
N ILE A 36 3.72 -23.99 0.10
CA ILE A 36 4.15 -22.59 0.17
C ILE A 36 3.38 -21.74 -0.84
N MET A 37 3.22 -22.21 -2.07
CA MET A 37 2.44 -21.48 -3.11
C MET A 37 0.98 -21.28 -2.71
N ILE A 38 0.36 -22.31 -2.11
CA ILE A 38 -1.02 -22.19 -1.59
C ILE A 38 -1.08 -21.18 -0.45
N ALA A 39 -0.12 -21.20 0.48
CA ALA A 39 -0.06 -20.24 1.58
C ALA A 39 0.08 -18.79 1.07
N PHE A 40 0.93 -18.54 0.07
CA PHE A 40 1.03 -17.24 -0.58
C PHE A 40 -0.27 -16.83 -1.27
N ALA A 41 -0.91 -17.72 -2.01
CA ALA A 41 -2.18 -17.43 -2.67
C ALA A 41 -3.26 -17.04 -1.66
N LEU A 42 -3.36 -17.73 -0.54
CA LEU A 42 -4.26 -17.40 0.56
C LEU A 42 -3.93 -16.04 1.17
N ALA A 43 -2.64 -15.73 1.40
CA ALA A 43 -2.21 -14.45 1.91
C ALA A 43 -2.61 -13.29 0.97
N PHE A 44 -2.37 -13.41 -0.34
CA PHE A 44 -2.78 -12.42 -1.34
C PHE A 44 -4.29 -12.22 -1.40
N TYR A 45 -5.05 -13.27 -1.14
CA TYR A 45 -6.51 -13.20 -1.14
C TYR A 45 -7.05 -12.55 0.15
N THR A 46 -6.40 -12.79 1.29
CA THR A 46 -6.94 -12.41 2.61
C THR A 46 -6.45 -11.04 3.09
N ILE A 47 -5.21 -10.67 2.77
CA ILE A 47 -4.61 -9.43 3.28
C ILE A 47 -5.14 -8.23 2.50
N PRO A 48 -5.89 -7.30 3.15
CA PRO A 48 -6.27 -6.04 2.53
C PRO A 48 -5.02 -5.16 2.37
N TYR A 49 -4.87 -4.56 1.20
CA TYR A 49 -3.80 -3.59 0.93
C TYR A 49 -4.43 -2.23 0.61
N PRO A 50 -4.62 -1.38 1.62
CA PRO A 50 -5.23 -0.08 1.40
C PRO A 50 -4.33 0.81 0.53
N ILE A 51 -4.91 1.37 -0.52
CA ILE A 51 -4.25 2.42 -1.29
C ILE A 51 -4.63 3.75 -0.65
N SER A 52 -3.64 4.53 -0.25
CA SER A 52 -3.84 5.86 0.31
C SER A 52 -3.21 6.93 -0.58
N LEU A 53 -3.89 8.06 -0.67
CA LEU A 53 -3.41 9.27 -1.30
C LEU A 53 -2.88 10.20 -0.21
N ASN A 54 -1.58 10.48 -0.21
CA ASN A 54 -0.97 11.39 0.75
C ASN A 54 -0.98 12.81 0.17
N VAL A 55 -1.57 13.73 0.91
CA VAL A 55 -1.75 15.14 0.52
C VAL A 55 -1.53 16.05 1.73
N GLU A 56 -1.18 17.29 1.47
CA GLU A 56 -1.03 18.30 2.51
C GLU A 56 -2.35 19.02 2.77
N GLY A 57 -2.60 19.32 4.03
CA GLY A 57 -3.73 20.12 4.47
C GLY A 57 -3.31 21.30 5.34
N THR A 58 -4.14 22.32 5.39
CA THR A 58 -3.97 23.47 6.28
C THR A 58 -5.26 23.79 7.00
N VAL A 59 -5.15 24.14 8.29
CA VAL A 59 -6.30 24.52 9.11
C VAL A 59 -6.71 25.95 8.77
N ASP A 60 -7.96 26.14 8.39
CA ASP A 60 -8.55 27.46 8.12
C ASP A 60 -8.94 28.20 9.42
N LYS A 61 -9.22 29.51 9.31
CA LYS A 61 -9.75 30.35 10.41
C LYS A 61 -11.05 29.82 11.00
N ASN A 62 -11.86 29.14 10.18
CA ASN A 62 -13.12 28.52 10.59
C ASN A 62 -12.94 27.11 11.20
N MET A 63 -11.70 26.73 11.53
CA MET A 63 -11.37 25.41 12.08
C MET A 63 -11.81 24.27 11.16
N LEU A 64 -11.74 24.48 9.86
CA LEU A 64 -11.87 23.48 8.83
C LEU A 64 -10.48 23.13 8.30
N LEU A 65 -10.19 21.84 8.14
CA LEU A 65 -8.98 21.40 7.48
C LEU A 65 -9.23 21.44 5.97
N ASN A 66 -8.54 22.32 5.28
CA ASN A 66 -8.54 22.42 3.83
C ASN A 66 -7.42 21.53 3.29
N ILE A 67 -7.78 20.55 2.48
CA ILE A 67 -6.87 19.58 1.88
C ILE A 67 -6.75 19.91 0.40
N SER A 68 -5.53 20.12 -0.06
CA SER A 68 -5.23 20.37 -1.47
C SER A 68 -5.04 19.02 -2.18
N VAL A 69 -5.94 18.70 -3.11
CA VAL A 69 -5.93 17.41 -3.83
C VAL A 69 -5.73 17.68 -5.33
N PRO A 70 -4.86 16.91 -6.02
CA PRO A 70 -4.72 17.00 -7.46
C PRO A 70 -6.05 16.73 -8.17
N TYR A 71 -6.38 17.53 -9.18
CA TYR A 71 -7.68 17.44 -9.87
C TYR A 71 -7.90 16.09 -10.58
N LYS A 72 -6.83 15.41 -10.97
CA LYS A 72 -6.86 14.05 -11.55
C LYS A 72 -7.55 13.03 -10.63
N ASP A 73 -7.51 13.27 -9.31
CA ASP A 73 -8.04 12.37 -8.29
C ASP A 73 -9.46 12.76 -7.82
N LEU A 74 -10.10 13.76 -8.49
CA LEU A 74 -11.45 14.24 -8.14
C LEU A 74 -12.49 13.12 -8.13
N TYR A 75 -12.38 12.17 -9.06
CA TYR A 75 -13.32 11.04 -9.17
C TYR A 75 -13.36 10.17 -7.91
N LEU A 76 -12.29 10.17 -7.10
CA LEU A 76 -12.21 9.41 -5.84
C LEU A 76 -13.13 10.01 -4.76
N PHE A 77 -13.45 11.30 -4.86
CA PHE A 77 -14.25 12.04 -3.88
C PHE A 77 -15.76 12.02 -4.15
N GLN A 78 -16.21 11.32 -5.18
CA GLN A 78 -17.63 11.10 -5.43
C GLN A 78 -18.29 10.22 -4.33
N LYS A 79 -17.49 9.50 -3.55
CA LYS A 79 -17.93 8.71 -2.40
C LYS A 79 -17.35 9.28 -1.11
N PRO A 80 -18.05 9.14 0.04
CA PRO A 80 -17.49 9.53 1.33
C PRO A 80 -16.15 8.83 1.57
N ARG A 81 -15.15 9.59 2.01
CA ARG A 81 -13.80 9.07 2.27
C ARG A 81 -13.39 9.32 3.70
N ILE A 82 -12.54 8.44 4.20
CA ILE A 82 -11.88 8.58 5.49
C ILE A 82 -10.50 9.19 5.24
N ALA A 83 -10.19 10.23 5.99
CA ALA A 83 -8.90 10.89 5.99
C ALA A 83 -8.22 10.69 7.33
N ASN A 84 -7.04 10.12 7.32
CA ASN A 84 -6.17 10.01 8.46
C ASN A 84 -5.28 11.24 8.51
N VAL A 85 -5.39 12.02 9.58
CA VAL A 85 -4.74 13.32 9.72
C VAL A 85 -3.70 13.29 10.82
N VAL A 86 -2.49 13.74 10.50
CA VAL A 86 -1.40 13.95 11.45
C VAL A 86 -1.03 15.43 11.39
N TYR A 87 -1.14 16.12 12.52
CA TYR A 87 -0.81 17.54 12.59
C TYR A 87 0.68 17.75 12.84
N GLU A 88 1.26 18.70 12.13
CA GLU A 88 2.68 19.05 12.29
C GLU A 88 2.96 19.51 13.73
N GLY A 89 3.99 18.93 14.35
CA GLY A 89 4.41 19.25 15.72
C GLY A 89 3.58 18.59 16.83
N ILE A 90 2.67 17.67 16.49
CA ILE A 90 1.92 16.90 17.48
C ILE A 90 2.24 15.41 17.26
N GLU A 91 2.96 14.81 18.22
CA GLU A 91 3.23 13.37 18.21
C GLU A 91 2.00 12.61 18.74
N ASN A 92 1.12 12.23 17.82
CA ASN A 92 -0.04 11.39 18.12
C ASN A 92 -0.32 10.41 16.98
N PRO A 93 -1.04 9.32 17.24
CA PRO A 93 -1.50 8.44 16.16
C PRO A 93 -2.43 9.20 15.21
N PRO A 94 -2.48 8.79 13.93
CA PRO A 94 -3.34 9.43 12.94
C PRO A 94 -4.80 9.48 13.41
N ILE A 95 -5.43 10.65 13.27
CA ILE A 95 -6.82 10.86 13.65
C ILE A 95 -7.69 10.69 12.41
N CYS A 96 -8.69 9.81 12.53
CA CYS A 96 -9.64 9.55 11.46
C CYS A 96 -10.73 10.60 11.41
N TYR A 97 -10.86 11.27 10.27
CA TYR A 97 -11.95 12.19 9.98
C TYR A 97 -12.70 11.76 8.71
N HIS A 98 -13.96 12.15 8.62
CA HIS A 98 -14.71 12.02 7.37
C HIS A 98 -14.57 13.29 6.53
N VAL A 99 -14.29 13.12 5.24
CA VAL A 99 -14.31 14.23 4.29
C VAL A 99 -15.74 14.74 4.18
N SER A 100 -16.00 15.94 4.66
CA SER A 100 -17.36 16.50 4.77
C SER A 100 -17.88 17.02 3.44
N SER A 101 -17.01 17.67 2.67
CA SER A 101 -17.36 18.25 1.38
C SER A 101 -16.11 18.54 0.56
N TYR A 102 -16.28 18.70 -0.73
CA TYR A 102 -15.23 19.19 -1.61
C TYR A 102 -15.76 20.35 -2.46
N SER A 103 -14.89 21.27 -2.79
CA SER A 103 -15.21 22.36 -3.71
C SER A 103 -14.61 22.03 -5.07
N PRO A 104 -15.42 21.89 -6.13
CA PRO A 104 -14.92 21.62 -7.46
C PRO A 104 -14.19 22.82 -8.08
N LYS A 105 -14.05 23.92 -7.32
CA LYS A 105 -13.36 25.12 -7.78
C LYS A 105 -11.89 24.81 -8.02
N LEU A 106 -11.46 24.95 -9.26
CA LEU A 106 -10.09 24.78 -9.67
C LEU A 106 -9.19 25.86 -9.07
N VAL A 107 -8.12 25.44 -8.45
CA VAL A 107 -7.01 26.29 -8.03
C VAL A 107 -5.81 25.89 -8.86
N HIS A 108 -5.31 26.82 -9.68
CA HIS A 108 -4.12 26.58 -10.49
C HIS A 108 -2.89 26.97 -9.68
N SER A 109 -2.03 26.00 -9.38
CA SER A 109 -0.78 26.25 -8.64
C SER A 109 0.32 25.35 -9.19
N LYS A 110 1.53 25.91 -9.37
CA LYS A 110 2.72 25.19 -9.85
C LYS A 110 2.52 24.40 -11.17
N GLY A 111 1.65 24.89 -12.07
CA GLY A 111 1.38 24.23 -13.36
C GLY A 111 0.42 23.05 -13.30
N GLU A 112 -0.13 22.74 -12.15
CA GLU A 112 -1.13 21.69 -11.96
C GLU A 112 -2.46 22.27 -11.46
N ASN A 113 -3.53 21.55 -11.77
CA ASN A 113 -4.87 21.86 -11.29
C ASN A 113 -5.16 21.13 -9.99
N TRP A 114 -5.60 21.86 -8.98
CA TRP A 114 -5.94 21.37 -7.66
C TRP A 114 -7.38 21.72 -7.32
N PHE A 115 -7.99 20.94 -6.45
CA PHE A 115 -9.25 21.28 -5.81
C PHE A 115 -9.10 21.20 -4.28
N ILE A 116 -10.01 21.84 -3.56
CA ILE A 116 -9.97 21.87 -2.10
C ILE A 116 -11.05 20.96 -1.55
N ALA A 117 -10.65 19.92 -0.83
CA ALA A 117 -11.52 19.14 0.01
C ALA A 117 -11.52 19.69 1.43
N LYS A 118 -12.69 19.67 2.10
CA LYS A 118 -12.86 20.22 3.45
C LYS A 118 -13.20 19.10 4.42
N VAL A 119 -12.50 19.08 5.53
CA VAL A 119 -12.72 18.17 6.64
C VAL A 119 -13.08 18.98 7.88
N ARG A 120 -14.16 18.62 8.56
CA ARG A 120 -14.55 19.25 9.81
C ARG A 120 -13.74 18.64 10.95
N ILE A 121 -13.02 19.51 11.67
CA ILE A 121 -12.27 19.11 12.87
C ILE A 121 -13.26 19.01 14.03
N SER A 122 -13.37 17.83 14.63
CA SER A 122 -14.26 17.58 15.78
C SER A 122 -13.61 17.95 17.11
N ASN A 123 -12.29 17.68 17.22
CA ASN A 123 -11.55 17.94 18.45
C ASN A 123 -10.47 18.99 18.21
N PHE A 124 -10.54 20.07 18.99
CA PHE A 124 -9.60 21.19 18.88
C PHE A 124 -8.37 21.06 19.79
N ILE A 125 -8.35 20.08 20.68
CA ILE A 125 -7.23 19.77 21.56
C ILE A 125 -6.83 18.34 21.36
N ILE A 126 -5.58 18.13 21.00
CA ILE A 126 -4.97 16.83 20.76
C ILE A 126 -3.71 16.74 21.62
N CYS A 127 -3.62 15.71 22.47
CA CYS A 127 -2.49 15.54 23.39
C CYS A 127 -2.15 16.80 24.21
N GLY A 128 -3.18 17.57 24.61
CA GLY A 128 -2.98 18.84 25.35
C GLY A 128 -2.59 20.05 24.51
N ILE A 129 -2.35 19.87 23.22
CA ILE A 129 -2.00 20.93 22.29
C ILE A 129 -3.24 21.39 21.54
N ARG A 130 -3.48 22.70 21.54
CA ARG A 130 -4.61 23.31 20.81
C ARG A 130 -4.26 23.49 19.34
N ILE A 131 -5.10 22.98 18.46
CA ILE A 131 -5.01 23.20 17.02
C ILE A 131 -5.23 24.70 16.75
N ARG A 132 -4.34 25.28 15.94
CA ARG A 132 -4.40 26.71 15.58
C ARG A 132 -4.68 26.87 14.09
N PRO A 133 -5.29 28.00 13.68
CA PRO A 133 -5.38 28.38 12.27
C PRO A 133 -3.98 28.43 11.64
N GLN A 134 -3.90 28.05 10.35
CA GLN A 134 -2.68 27.94 9.53
C GLN A 134 -1.74 26.80 9.92
N MET A 135 -2.12 25.93 10.86
CA MET A 135 -1.36 24.74 11.19
C MET A 135 -1.42 23.77 10.00
N LYS A 136 -0.27 23.22 9.63
CA LYS A 136 -0.18 22.21 8.58
C LYS A 136 -0.50 20.83 9.13
N ALA A 137 -0.99 19.97 8.26
CA ALA A 137 -1.26 18.59 8.56
C ALA A 137 -0.99 17.71 7.35
N ASP A 138 -0.41 16.56 7.60
CA ASP A 138 -0.28 15.48 6.62
C ASP A 138 -1.55 14.66 6.64
N VAL A 139 -2.15 14.51 5.48
CA VAL A 139 -3.43 13.82 5.32
C VAL A 139 -3.28 12.64 4.41
N SER A 140 -3.59 11.47 4.92
CA SER A 140 -3.63 10.22 4.17
C SER A 140 -5.08 9.81 3.94
N ILE A 141 -5.55 9.92 2.70
CA ILE A 141 -6.93 9.59 2.32
C ILE A 141 -6.97 8.16 1.83
N VAL A 142 -7.76 7.31 2.50
CA VAL A 142 -7.95 5.93 2.08
C VAL A 142 -8.83 5.90 0.84
N VAL A 143 -8.24 5.47 -0.28
CA VAL A 143 -8.89 5.42 -1.58
C VAL A 143 -9.57 4.07 -1.82
N SER A 144 -8.93 2.99 -1.40
CA SER A 144 -9.42 1.62 -1.64
C SER A 144 -8.94 0.68 -0.54
N ASP A 145 -9.88 -0.14 -0.05
CA ASP A 145 -9.60 -1.23 0.90
C ASP A 145 -9.57 -2.60 0.19
N LYS A 146 -9.30 -2.61 -1.10
CA LYS A 146 -9.27 -3.84 -1.89
C LYS A 146 -8.08 -4.71 -1.48
N THR A 147 -8.25 -6.04 -1.54
CA THR A 147 -7.14 -6.98 -1.39
C THR A 147 -6.20 -6.91 -2.59
N LEU A 148 -4.95 -7.36 -2.43
CA LEU A 148 -3.96 -7.40 -3.51
C LEU A 148 -4.51 -8.15 -4.75
N TRP A 149 -5.21 -9.25 -4.52
CA TRP A 149 -5.85 -10.01 -5.60
C TRP A 149 -6.84 -9.18 -6.40
N GLN A 150 -7.71 -8.43 -5.72
CA GLN A 150 -8.71 -7.57 -6.36
C GLN A 150 -8.09 -6.39 -7.11
N GLN A 151 -6.93 -5.90 -6.65
CA GLN A 151 -6.21 -4.82 -7.32
C GLN A 151 -5.57 -5.29 -8.62
N ILE A 152 -4.99 -6.49 -8.64
CA ILE A 152 -4.27 -7.04 -9.81
C ILE A 152 -5.26 -7.52 -10.89
N PHE A 153 -6.28 -8.27 -10.48
CA PHE A 153 -7.18 -8.96 -11.43
C PHE A 153 -8.49 -8.23 -11.71
N LYS A 154 -8.92 -7.28 -10.87
CA LYS A 154 -10.19 -6.56 -11.01
C LYS A 154 -10.02 -5.06 -11.32
N SER A 155 -8.83 -4.64 -11.73
CA SER A 155 -8.53 -3.25 -12.10
C SER A 155 -9.04 -2.84 -13.50
N LYS A 156 -9.93 -3.61 -14.12
CA LYS A 156 -10.37 -3.40 -15.51
C LYS A 156 -11.87 -3.12 -15.67
N ASP A 157 -12.55 -2.62 -14.60
CA ASP A 157 -13.92 -2.11 -14.72
C ASP A 157 -14.05 -0.73 -14.08
#